data_9cd4cc71bfca62d5daac46c19a727d0e
#
_entry.id   9cd4cc71bfca62d5daac46c19a727d0e
#
_cell.length_a   1.000
_cell.length_b   1.000
_cell.length_c   1.000
_cell.angle_alpha   90.00
_cell.angle_beta   90.00
_cell.angle_gamma   90.00
#
_symmetry.space_group_name_H-M   'P 1'
#
loop_
_entity.id
_entity.type
_entity.pdbx_description
1 polymer ?
#
loop_
_entity_poly.entity_id
_entity_poly.type
_entity_poly.pdbx_seq_one_letter_code
_entity_poly.pdbx_strand_id
1 'polypeptide(L)'
;MKKDICFILLFLFVTASSAFAQLIGFESSEVPEAFKTSGKGEAKISSLFYKEGKSSLEWDFQSGSTLNVQIPPLSLKGKTERQYGITLWIYNEKPQQDSIRFEFLNKAGEVSYWFAYHLQAAGWRACWISFEYMQGDKKDKDIVAYRLVAPQRKGRIFLDRLIFPEKKMNLRTTPDQQLPTNNGLANRDLWHWCLVWKWEQLSYDTPLASKLTARQAKDLKTIEQRLTDFLEVKKAPKKQVDAAYETFKRADIRPSAAGTGFTGTPIVAPDEQNKKIGEMSWNDIETMLSGFAYDVYCNRNETSKKNYFTVFDYAIDQGFAFGSGMGTNHHYGYQIRKIYTTAWLMRDEIYKHPHRDAYLSTLRFWSALQETRQPCPLERDEMLDTWHTLLMARFISAMMFTDAREQAQALEGLSRWVSSSLHYSPGTIGGIKIDGTTFHHGGFYPAYTTGVLAVIGQFIAFTNNTDFELTEEARQHIKSAFIAMRNYCNLYEWGIGTVSYTHLRAHEKWGMMMWKHLPI
;
A
#
# COMPACT_ATOMS: atom_id res chain seq x y z
N MET A 1 -14.76 -45.73 64.93
CA MET A 1 -15.44 -44.49 64.56
C MET A 1 -14.38 -43.48 64.18
N LYS A 2 -14.05 -43.35 62.91
CA LYS A 2 -13.16 -42.31 62.38
C LYS A 2 -14.04 -41.36 61.63
N LYS A 3 -14.00 -40.11 62.00
CA LYS A 3 -14.69 -39.00 61.31
C LYS A 3 -13.75 -38.45 60.22
N ASP A 4 -14.14 -38.59 58.96
CA ASP A 4 -13.47 -37.97 57.84
C ASP A 4 -13.95 -36.55 57.71
N ILE A 5 -13.01 -35.59 57.87
CA ILE A 5 -13.24 -34.19 57.65
C ILE A 5 -12.83 -33.93 56.18
N CYS A 6 -13.83 -33.66 55.34
CA CYS A 6 -13.65 -33.30 53.96
C CYS A 6 -13.33 -31.80 53.90
N PHE A 7 -12.07 -31.43 53.57
CA PHE A 7 -11.66 -30.05 53.29
C PHE A 7 -12.00 -29.72 51.84
N ILE A 8 -13.01 -28.90 51.63
CA ILE A 8 -13.29 -28.29 50.31
C ILE A 8 -12.38 -27.09 50.17
N LEU A 9 -11.30 -27.25 49.37
CA LEU A 9 -10.47 -26.15 48.92
C LEU A 9 -11.19 -25.44 47.76
N LEU A 10 -11.78 -24.28 48.09
CA LEU A 10 -12.32 -23.35 47.10
C LEU A 10 -11.16 -22.65 46.41
N PHE A 11 -10.73 -23.12 45.25
CA PHE A 11 -9.80 -22.42 44.39
C PHE A 11 -10.54 -21.24 43.73
N LEU A 12 -10.37 -20.05 44.29
CA LEU A 12 -10.66 -18.81 43.62
C LEU A 12 -9.64 -18.65 42.47
N PHE A 13 -10.01 -19.04 41.26
CA PHE A 13 -9.32 -18.60 40.05
C PHE A 13 -9.58 -17.10 39.88
N VAL A 14 -8.69 -16.28 40.42
CA VAL A 14 -8.53 -14.89 39.95
C VAL A 14 -7.87 -15.03 38.59
N THR A 15 -8.66 -15.09 37.52
CA THR A 15 -8.18 -14.89 36.19
C THR A 15 -7.74 -13.43 36.09
N ALA A 16 -6.45 -13.18 36.33
CA ALA A 16 -5.81 -11.97 35.84
C ALA A 16 -5.91 -12.02 34.31
N SER A 17 -6.99 -11.46 33.76
CA SER A 17 -7.08 -11.17 32.34
C SER A 17 -5.96 -10.18 32.04
N SER A 18 -4.81 -10.72 31.58
CA SER A 18 -3.84 -9.93 30.85
C SER A 18 -4.63 -9.27 29.70
N ALA A 19 -4.85 -7.95 29.80
CA ALA A 19 -5.59 -7.20 28.80
C ALA A 19 -4.79 -7.23 27.48
N PHE A 20 -4.93 -8.30 26.71
CA PHE A 20 -4.53 -8.33 25.32
C PHE A 20 -5.41 -7.31 24.56
N ALA A 21 -4.85 -6.66 23.58
CA ALA A 21 -5.62 -5.87 22.63
C ALA A 21 -6.69 -6.81 22.02
N GLN A 22 -7.96 -6.49 22.21
CA GLN A 22 -9.06 -7.32 21.71
C GLN A 22 -9.49 -6.78 20.36
N LEU A 23 -9.44 -7.66 19.35
CA LEU A 23 -10.04 -7.40 18.06
C LEU A 23 -11.56 -7.50 18.18
N ILE A 24 -12.28 -6.46 17.74
CA ILE A 24 -13.74 -6.43 17.63
C ILE A 24 -14.08 -6.43 16.14
N GLY A 25 -14.60 -7.56 15.64
CA GLY A 25 -15.03 -7.77 14.26
C GLY A 25 -16.53 -7.60 14.04
N PHE A 26 -17.31 -7.28 15.08
CA PHE A 26 -18.77 -7.06 15.02
C PHE A 26 -19.58 -8.21 14.40
N GLU A 27 -19.16 -9.47 14.66
CA GLU A 27 -19.78 -10.69 14.10
C GLU A 27 -21.00 -11.19 14.91
N SER A 28 -21.36 -10.51 16.00
CA SER A 28 -22.57 -10.82 16.78
C SER A 28 -23.81 -10.24 16.10
N SER A 29 -24.99 -10.75 16.46
CA SER A 29 -26.27 -10.20 15.99
C SER A 29 -26.63 -8.85 16.64
N GLU A 30 -25.95 -8.49 17.72
CA GLU A 30 -26.24 -7.29 18.51
C GLU A 30 -25.02 -6.40 18.61
N VAL A 31 -25.26 -5.08 18.70
CA VAL A 31 -24.21 -4.10 18.98
C VAL A 31 -23.60 -4.40 20.34
N PRO A 32 -22.26 -4.50 20.47
CA PRO A 32 -21.64 -4.75 21.76
C PRO A 32 -22.06 -3.71 22.82
N GLU A 33 -22.34 -4.15 24.04
CA GLU A 33 -22.87 -3.31 25.14
C GLU A 33 -22.01 -2.05 25.42
N ALA A 34 -20.72 -2.15 25.14
CA ALA A 34 -19.78 -1.04 25.29
C ALA A 34 -20.06 0.14 24.33
N PHE A 35 -20.81 -0.08 23.23
CA PHE A 35 -21.12 0.91 22.21
C PHE A 35 -22.52 1.47 22.42
N LYS A 36 -22.62 2.78 22.65
CA LYS A 36 -23.90 3.45 22.85
C LYS A 36 -23.98 4.73 22.05
N THR A 37 -25.08 4.88 21.31
CA THR A 37 -25.35 6.13 20.58
C THR A 37 -26.00 7.16 21.48
N SER A 38 -25.76 8.44 21.20
CA SER A 38 -26.52 9.54 21.76
C SER A 38 -26.89 10.55 20.67
N GLY A 39 -27.89 11.38 20.96
CA GLY A 39 -28.49 12.25 19.95
C GLY A 39 -29.44 11.47 19.04
N LYS A 40 -29.52 11.88 17.77
CA LYS A 40 -30.42 11.26 16.76
C LYS A 40 -29.71 10.19 15.91
N GLY A 41 -28.56 9.71 16.35
CA GLY A 41 -27.82 8.66 15.66
C GLY A 41 -28.28 7.26 16.06
N GLU A 42 -28.12 6.29 15.17
CA GLU A 42 -28.41 4.88 15.40
C GLU A 42 -27.20 4.02 15.02
N ALA A 43 -26.91 2.98 15.82
CA ALA A 43 -25.90 1.98 15.51
C ALA A 43 -26.54 0.60 15.48
N LYS A 44 -26.18 -0.21 14.49
CA LYS A 44 -26.65 -1.59 14.33
C LYS A 44 -25.59 -2.46 13.68
N ILE A 45 -25.72 -3.77 13.81
CA ILE A 45 -24.91 -4.73 13.04
C ILE A 45 -25.47 -4.84 11.63
N SER A 46 -24.59 -4.82 10.64
CA SER A 46 -24.96 -4.78 9.23
C SER A 46 -24.07 -5.70 8.40
N SER A 47 -24.66 -6.42 7.47
CA SER A 47 -23.97 -7.24 6.47
C SER A 47 -23.83 -6.54 5.10
N LEU A 48 -24.13 -5.24 5.01
CA LEU A 48 -24.01 -4.50 3.75
C LEU A 48 -22.56 -4.34 3.31
N PHE A 49 -21.68 -3.94 4.24
CA PHE A 49 -20.25 -3.80 4.01
C PHE A 49 -19.51 -4.32 5.23
N TYR A 50 -18.51 -5.18 5.03
CA TYR A 50 -17.67 -5.73 6.09
C TYR A 50 -16.25 -5.93 5.58
N LYS A 51 -15.28 -5.86 6.47
CA LYS A 51 -13.85 -5.99 6.17
C LYS A 51 -13.28 -7.29 6.73
N GLU A 52 -13.96 -7.90 7.67
CA GLU A 52 -13.70 -9.22 8.22
C GLU A 52 -15.01 -9.96 8.40
N GLY A 53 -14.99 -11.30 8.38
CA GLY A 53 -16.18 -12.09 8.65
C GLY A 53 -17.34 -11.83 7.71
N LYS A 54 -18.52 -11.44 8.25
CA LYS A 54 -19.78 -11.27 7.50
C LYS A 54 -20.56 -10.02 7.88
N SER A 55 -20.10 -9.26 8.87
CA SER A 55 -20.81 -8.08 9.37
C SER A 55 -19.85 -7.02 9.92
N SER A 56 -20.36 -5.84 10.11
CA SER A 56 -19.67 -4.67 10.65
C SER A 56 -20.63 -3.83 11.49
N LEU A 57 -20.14 -2.82 12.19
CA LEU A 57 -20.96 -1.85 12.89
C LEU A 57 -21.34 -0.72 11.93
N GLU A 58 -22.59 -0.64 11.54
CA GLU A 58 -23.18 0.48 10.80
C GLU A 58 -23.56 1.58 11.80
N TRP A 59 -23.11 2.80 11.54
CA TRP A 59 -23.50 3.99 12.31
C TRP A 59 -24.11 5.04 11.37
N ASP A 60 -25.44 5.18 11.49
CA ASP A 60 -26.19 6.29 10.90
C ASP A 60 -26.13 7.47 11.86
N PHE A 61 -25.60 8.61 11.45
CA PHE A 61 -25.43 9.78 12.29
C PHE A 61 -26.13 11.02 11.74
N GLN A 62 -26.59 11.86 12.67
CA GLN A 62 -27.08 13.21 12.44
C GLN A 62 -26.11 14.20 13.09
N SER A 63 -26.24 15.49 12.76
CA SER A 63 -25.50 16.55 13.47
C SER A 63 -25.69 16.44 14.98
N GLY A 64 -24.58 16.50 15.73
CA GLY A 64 -24.57 16.39 17.18
C GLY A 64 -24.72 14.98 17.75
N SER A 65 -24.83 13.94 16.90
CA SER A 65 -24.80 12.54 17.35
C SER A 65 -23.42 12.13 17.82
N THR A 66 -23.37 11.23 18.80
CA THR A 66 -22.12 10.57 19.18
C THR A 66 -22.29 9.05 19.26
N LEU A 67 -21.23 8.33 18.95
CA LEU A 67 -21.07 6.91 19.24
C LEU A 67 -20.04 6.79 20.38
N ASN A 68 -20.53 6.50 21.58
CA ASN A 68 -19.73 6.42 22.80
C ASN A 68 -19.29 4.98 23.04
N VAL A 69 -18.02 4.78 23.41
CA VAL A 69 -17.45 3.46 23.64
C VAL A 69 -16.75 3.43 24.99
N GLN A 70 -17.27 2.58 25.88
CA GLN A 70 -16.64 2.31 27.18
C GLN A 70 -15.50 1.30 27.00
N ILE A 71 -14.39 1.54 27.67
CA ILE A 71 -13.22 0.68 27.58
C ILE A 71 -12.71 0.32 29.00
N PRO A 72 -11.98 -0.79 29.14
CA PRO A 72 -11.16 -0.98 30.33
C PRO A 72 -10.17 0.17 30.48
N PRO A 73 -9.96 0.71 31.69
CA PRO A 73 -9.07 1.85 31.89
C PRO A 73 -7.67 1.63 31.32
N LEU A 74 -7.23 2.53 30.46
CA LEU A 74 -5.91 2.57 29.86
C LEU A 74 -5.09 3.69 30.44
N SER A 75 -3.96 3.39 31.09
CA SER A 75 -2.98 4.40 31.49
C SER A 75 -1.82 4.42 30.50
N LEU A 76 -1.52 5.60 29.96
CA LEU A 76 -0.35 5.88 29.12
C LEU A 76 0.84 6.42 29.94
N LYS A 77 0.72 6.57 31.27
CA LYS A 77 1.82 6.99 32.14
C LYS A 77 2.99 6.02 32.05
N GLY A 78 4.17 6.52 31.78
CA GLY A 78 5.39 5.72 31.62
C GLY A 78 5.43 4.85 30.36
N LYS A 79 4.48 5.00 29.42
CA LYS A 79 4.43 4.28 28.16
C LYS A 79 4.85 5.18 27.00
N THR A 80 5.37 4.56 25.95
CA THR A 80 5.72 5.26 24.71
C THR A 80 4.47 5.45 23.86
N GLU A 81 3.89 6.64 23.85
CA GLU A 81 2.64 6.96 23.14
C GLU A 81 2.66 6.55 21.67
N ARG A 82 3.84 6.55 21.03
CA ARG A 82 4.03 6.10 19.65
C ARG A 82 3.65 4.64 19.42
N GLN A 83 3.80 3.78 20.43
CA GLN A 83 3.48 2.35 20.35
C GLN A 83 2.03 2.01 20.63
N TYR A 84 1.27 2.97 21.22
CA TYR A 84 -0.13 2.76 21.57
C TYR A 84 -1.04 3.60 20.67
N GLY A 85 -2.20 3.04 20.31
CA GLY A 85 -3.13 3.76 19.46
C GLY A 85 -4.45 3.03 19.26
N ILE A 86 -5.10 3.39 18.18
CA ILE A 86 -6.31 2.73 17.68
C ILE A 86 -6.07 2.28 16.24
N THR A 87 -6.55 1.09 15.90
CA THR A 87 -6.63 0.61 14.52
C THR A 87 -8.04 0.12 14.25
N LEU A 88 -8.60 0.55 13.15
CA LEU A 88 -9.88 0.05 12.62
C LEU A 88 -9.95 0.33 11.12
N TRP A 89 -10.93 -0.30 10.47
CA TRP A 89 -11.32 0.03 9.12
C TRP A 89 -12.63 0.81 9.13
N ILE A 90 -12.71 1.83 8.28
CA ILE A 90 -13.90 2.65 8.11
C ILE A 90 -14.33 2.59 6.65
N TYR A 91 -15.57 2.17 6.41
CA TYR A 91 -16.21 2.31 5.11
C TYR A 91 -17.04 3.58 5.10
N ASN A 92 -16.80 4.41 4.11
CA ASN A 92 -17.63 5.58 3.83
C ASN A 92 -18.32 5.39 2.48
N GLU A 93 -19.64 5.37 2.49
CA GLU A 93 -20.45 5.17 1.28
C GLU A 93 -20.48 6.42 0.40
N LYS A 94 -20.53 7.59 1.01
CA LYS A 94 -20.72 8.87 0.31
C LYS A 94 -19.69 9.89 0.77
N PRO A 95 -18.70 10.20 -0.08
CA PRO A 95 -17.70 11.22 0.24
C PRO A 95 -18.32 12.56 0.60
N GLN A 96 -17.77 13.23 1.61
CA GLN A 96 -18.18 14.57 2.02
C GLN A 96 -16.99 15.35 2.56
N GLN A 97 -17.05 16.69 2.41
CA GLN A 97 -16.01 17.61 2.89
C GLN A 97 -16.22 17.89 4.39
N ASP A 98 -16.11 16.82 5.19
CA ASP A 98 -16.33 16.87 6.62
C ASP A 98 -15.49 15.80 7.31
N SER A 99 -15.53 15.73 8.66
CA SER A 99 -14.73 14.80 9.45
C SER A 99 -15.51 14.28 10.65
N ILE A 100 -15.28 13.02 10.98
CA ILE A 100 -15.66 12.46 12.28
C ILE A 100 -14.51 12.73 13.25
N ARG A 101 -14.82 13.28 14.40
CA ARG A 101 -13.84 13.53 15.45
C ARG A 101 -13.85 12.38 16.45
N PHE A 102 -12.70 11.73 16.62
CA PHE A 102 -12.45 10.74 17.65
C PHE A 102 -11.91 11.44 18.89
N GLU A 103 -12.55 11.27 20.03
CA GLU A 103 -12.18 11.90 21.31
C GLU A 103 -11.98 10.84 22.38
N PHE A 104 -10.83 10.86 23.05
CA PHE A 104 -10.46 9.93 24.12
C PHE A 104 -10.59 10.66 25.46
N LEU A 105 -11.39 10.08 26.37
CA LEU A 105 -11.88 10.74 27.57
C LEU A 105 -11.19 10.19 28.82
N ASN A 106 -10.84 11.11 29.73
CA ASN A 106 -10.38 10.79 31.07
C ASN A 106 -11.55 10.45 32.03
N LYS A 107 -11.25 10.16 33.30
CA LYS A 107 -12.27 9.86 34.33
C LYS A 107 -13.23 10.99 34.59
N ALA A 108 -12.84 12.23 34.35
CA ALA A 108 -13.71 13.40 34.50
C ALA A 108 -14.63 13.63 33.27
N GLY A 109 -14.48 12.83 32.23
CA GLY A 109 -15.20 12.98 30.96
C GLY A 109 -14.62 14.06 30.04
N GLU A 110 -13.42 14.56 30.35
CA GLU A 110 -12.72 15.57 29.57
C GLU A 110 -11.90 14.92 28.46
N VAL A 111 -11.70 15.63 27.33
CA VAL A 111 -10.98 15.16 26.16
C VAL A 111 -9.48 15.33 26.37
N SER A 112 -8.76 14.24 26.60
CA SER A 112 -7.30 14.24 26.72
C SER A 112 -6.58 14.15 25.37
N TYR A 113 -7.11 13.33 24.46
CA TYR A 113 -6.57 13.13 23.12
C TYR A 113 -7.70 13.17 22.10
N TRP A 114 -7.42 13.62 20.89
CA TRP A 114 -8.38 13.57 19.80
C TRP A 114 -7.69 13.62 18.43
N PHE A 115 -8.40 13.15 17.39
CA PHE A 115 -8.06 13.36 16.00
C PHE A 115 -9.32 13.46 15.13
N ALA A 116 -9.19 14.05 13.96
CA ALA A 116 -10.24 14.10 12.97
C ALA A 116 -9.96 13.08 11.86
N TYR A 117 -10.96 12.29 11.51
CA TYR A 117 -10.94 11.39 10.38
C TYR A 117 -11.76 12.00 9.24
N HIS A 118 -11.11 12.29 8.11
CA HIS A 118 -11.76 12.93 6.97
C HIS A 118 -12.66 11.95 6.20
N LEU A 119 -13.83 12.42 5.75
CA LEU A 119 -14.82 11.62 5.02
C LEU A 119 -14.78 11.87 3.51
N GLN A 120 -13.63 12.26 2.97
CA GLN A 120 -13.50 12.66 1.56
C GLN A 120 -13.39 11.49 0.58
N ALA A 121 -13.10 10.28 1.06
CA ALA A 121 -12.99 9.09 0.23
C ALA A 121 -14.22 8.18 0.35
N ALA A 122 -14.55 7.48 -0.73
CA ALA A 122 -15.48 6.35 -0.71
C ALA A 122 -14.73 5.03 -0.48
N GLY A 123 -15.47 4.00 -0.04
CA GLY A 123 -14.94 2.66 0.20
C GLY A 123 -14.21 2.53 1.53
N TRP A 124 -13.52 1.42 1.71
CA TRP A 124 -12.77 1.09 2.93
C TRP A 124 -11.46 1.88 3.01
N ARG A 125 -11.20 2.48 4.17
CA ARG A 125 -9.92 3.12 4.50
C ARG A 125 -9.45 2.69 5.87
N ALA A 126 -8.14 2.51 6.03
CA ALA A 126 -7.52 2.21 7.31
C ALA A 126 -7.45 3.47 8.19
N CYS A 127 -7.98 3.38 9.40
CA CYS A 127 -7.85 4.40 10.43
C CYS A 127 -6.87 3.90 11.51
N TRP A 128 -5.57 4.02 11.24
CA TRP A 128 -4.50 3.53 12.10
C TRP A 128 -3.67 4.71 12.61
N ILE A 129 -3.81 5.05 13.89
CA ILE A 129 -3.16 6.23 14.47
C ILE A 129 -2.70 5.97 15.90
N SER A 130 -1.46 6.38 16.21
CA SER A 130 -0.93 6.32 17.56
C SER A 130 -1.25 7.59 18.37
N PHE A 131 -1.26 7.48 19.71
CA PHE A 131 -1.50 8.61 20.58
C PHE A 131 -0.47 9.74 20.42
N GLU A 132 0.77 9.43 20.03
CA GLU A 132 1.79 10.46 19.75
C GLU A 132 1.31 11.49 18.72
N TYR A 133 0.56 11.04 17.70
CA TYR A 133 0.09 11.88 16.60
C TYR A 133 -1.29 12.49 16.79
N MET A 134 -1.98 12.12 17.88
CA MET A 134 -3.23 12.75 18.24
C MET A 134 -2.99 14.14 18.84
N GLN A 135 -3.99 14.99 18.72
CA GLN A 135 -4.05 16.31 19.34
C GLN A 135 -4.63 16.21 20.75
N GLY A 136 -4.69 17.33 21.48
CA GLY A 136 -5.22 17.42 22.84
C GLY A 136 -4.20 18.05 23.78
N ASP A 137 -4.60 18.31 25.04
CA ASP A 137 -3.69 18.84 26.05
C ASP A 137 -2.75 17.78 26.63
N LYS A 138 -3.12 16.49 26.51
CA LYS A 138 -2.34 15.30 26.90
C LYS A 138 -1.86 15.28 28.37
N LYS A 139 -2.48 16.11 29.25
CA LYS A 139 -2.09 16.20 30.66
C LYS A 139 -2.53 14.96 31.42
N ASP A 140 -3.79 14.57 31.29
CA ASP A 140 -4.27 13.32 31.84
C ASP A 140 -4.07 12.18 30.84
N LYS A 141 -3.28 11.19 31.25
CA LYS A 141 -2.91 10.02 30.45
C LYS A 141 -3.74 8.79 30.79
N ASP A 142 -4.75 8.92 31.63
CA ASP A 142 -5.66 7.82 32.02
C ASP A 142 -6.95 7.92 31.19
N ILE A 143 -7.12 7.02 30.23
CA ILE A 143 -8.26 6.98 29.32
C ILE A 143 -9.25 5.91 29.79
N VAL A 144 -10.55 6.23 29.87
CA VAL A 144 -11.61 5.32 30.30
C VAL A 144 -12.71 5.09 29.26
N ALA A 145 -12.77 5.99 28.27
CA ALA A 145 -13.73 5.88 27.17
C ALA A 145 -13.19 6.61 25.94
N TYR A 146 -13.78 6.35 24.80
CA TYR A 146 -13.66 7.22 23.64
C TYR A 146 -15.03 7.41 22.99
N ARG A 147 -15.15 8.44 22.16
CA ARG A 147 -16.35 8.66 21.37
C ARG A 147 -16.02 9.17 19.97
N LEU A 148 -16.87 8.80 19.04
CA LEU A 148 -16.92 9.38 17.72
C LEU A 148 -17.98 10.47 17.73
N VAL A 149 -17.62 11.67 17.33
CA VAL A 149 -18.51 12.83 17.25
C VAL A 149 -18.84 13.07 15.79
N ALA A 150 -20.13 13.05 15.47
CA ALA A 150 -20.60 13.27 14.11
C ALA A 150 -20.31 14.69 13.63
N PRO A 151 -20.05 14.87 12.32
CA PRO A 151 -19.99 16.20 11.71
C PRO A 151 -21.35 16.91 11.72
N GLN A 152 -21.38 18.13 11.20
CA GLN A 152 -22.63 18.90 11.11
C GLN A 152 -23.62 18.33 10.09
N ARG A 153 -23.16 17.49 9.18
CA ARG A 153 -23.99 16.84 8.17
C ARG A 153 -24.36 15.42 8.60
N LYS A 154 -25.52 14.94 8.16
CA LYS A 154 -25.89 13.53 8.32
C LYS A 154 -25.05 12.65 7.41
N GLY A 155 -24.84 11.41 7.82
CA GLY A 155 -24.15 10.43 7.02
C GLY A 155 -24.24 9.04 7.62
N ARG A 156 -23.59 8.09 6.95
CA ARG A 156 -23.49 6.70 7.35
C ARG A 156 -22.10 6.18 7.09
N ILE A 157 -21.54 5.50 8.08
CA ILE A 157 -20.28 4.78 7.96
C ILE A 157 -20.42 3.38 8.53
N PHE A 158 -19.47 2.51 8.16
CA PHE A 158 -19.35 1.17 8.73
C PHE A 158 -17.97 1.05 9.37
N LEU A 159 -17.92 0.46 10.57
CA LEU A 159 -16.70 0.26 11.33
C LEU A 159 -16.43 -1.22 11.46
N ASP A 160 -15.19 -1.63 11.23
CA ASP A 160 -14.82 -3.03 11.33
C ASP A 160 -13.36 -3.21 11.76
N ARG A 161 -13.00 -4.41 12.22
CA ARG A 161 -11.64 -4.79 12.67
C ARG A 161 -11.04 -3.79 13.65
N LEU A 162 -11.81 -3.42 14.66
CA LEU A 162 -11.39 -2.44 15.64
C LEU A 162 -10.51 -3.10 16.71
N ILE A 163 -9.33 -2.53 16.92
CA ILE A 163 -8.43 -2.86 18.02
C ILE A 163 -8.19 -1.61 18.85
N PHE A 164 -8.58 -1.67 20.11
CA PHE A 164 -8.28 -0.63 21.09
C PHE A 164 -8.10 -1.19 22.51
N PRO A 165 -7.00 -0.87 23.21
CA PRO A 165 -5.84 -0.16 22.68
C PRO A 165 -5.00 -1.08 21.79
N GLU A 166 -4.58 -0.61 20.63
CA GLU A 166 -3.46 -1.24 19.93
C GLU A 166 -2.18 -0.94 20.72
N LYS A 167 -1.42 -1.97 21.07
CA LYS A 167 -0.24 -1.86 21.95
C LYS A 167 1.09 -1.92 21.21
N LYS A 168 1.04 -2.24 19.92
CA LYS A 168 2.22 -2.38 19.06
C LYS A 168 1.93 -1.77 17.69
N MET A 169 1.63 -0.46 17.68
CA MET A 169 1.44 0.26 16.43
C MET A 169 2.60 0.01 15.47
N ASN A 170 2.28 -0.44 14.27
CA ASN A 170 3.27 -0.58 13.22
C ASN A 170 3.65 0.82 12.69
N LEU A 171 4.87 1.25 12.98
CA LEU A 171 5.37 2.58 12.61
C LEU A 171 5.75 2.70 11.13
N ARG A 172 5.75 1.60 10.40
CA ARG A 172 6.07 1.53 8.97
C ARG A 172 4.80 1.45 8.11
N THR A 173 3.64 1.69 8.69
CA THR A 173 2.37 1.70 7.97
C THR A 173 2.35 2.85 6.96
N THR A 174 1.91 2.55 5.74
CA THR A 174 1.68 3.58 4.71
C THR A 174 0.64 4.58 5.21
N PRO A 175 0.92 5.88 5.15
CA PRO A 175 -0.02 6.91 5.59
C PRO A 175 -1.31 6.92 4.77
N ASP A 176 -2.43 7.23 5.45
CA ASP A 176 -3.74 7.42 4.81
C ASP A 176 -4.12 8.91 4.85
N GLN A 177 -4.59 9.44 3.73
CA GLN A 177 -4.95 10.86 3.61
C GLN A 177 -6.14 11.27 4.48
N GLN A 178 -6.94 10.29 4.96
CA GLN A 178 -8.06 10.57 5.85
C GLN A 178 -7.60 10.96 7.28
N LEU A 179 -6.31 10.77 7.59
CA LEU A 179 -5.70 11.07 8.87
C LEU A 179 -4.74 12.27 8.75
N PRO A 180 -5.08 13.45 9.26
CA PRO A 180 -4.31 14.68 9.05
C PRO A 180 -2.91 14.66 9.69
N THR A 181 -2.66 13.75 10.62
CA THR A 181 -1.42 13.66 11.39
C THR A 181 -0.31 12.85 10.71
N ASN A 182 -0.60 12.22 9.58
CA ASN A 182 0.38 11.38 8.88
C ASN A 182 1.60 12.14 8.34
N ASN A 183 1.50 13.46 8.19
CA ASN A 183 2.61 14.29 7.71
C ASN A 183 3.80 14.36 8.67
N GLY A 184 3.61 14.10 9.97
CA GLY A 184 4.67 14.13 10.98
C GLY A 184 5.47 12.82 11.12
N LEU A 185 4.88 11.69 10.73
CA LEU A 185 5.47 10.37 10.87
C LEU A 185 6.72 10.18 10.03
N ALA A 186 6.73 10.75 8.86
CA ALA A 186 7.70 10.50 7.82
C ALA A 186 9.10 11.09 8.07
N ASN A 187 9.28 11.91 9.09
CA ASN A 187 10.56 12.59 9.31
C ASN A 187 11.60 11.76 10.07
N ARG A 188 11.22 10.69 10.74
CA ARG A 188 12.11 9.91 11.61
C ARG A 188 12.59 8.61 11.00
N ASP A 189 11.75 7.99 10.18
CA ASP A 189 12.06 6.72 9.57
C ASP A 189 12.14 6.93 8.06
N LEU A 190 13.32 6.91 7.51
CA LEU A 190 13.62 7.01 6.08
C LEU A 190 13.13 5.77 5.30
N TRP A 191 12.13 5.07 5.83
CA TRP A 191 11.51 3.91 5.21
C TRP A 191 10.60 4.37 4.08
N HIS A 192 10.99 4.06 2.89
CA HIS A 192 10.39 4.54 1.65
C HIS A 192 8.88 4.31 1.53
N TRP A 193 8.37 3.21 2.08
CA TRP A 193 6.96 2.86 1.96
C TRP A 193 6.05 3.74 2.81
N CYS A 194 6.53 4.24 3.93
CA CYS A 194 5.78 5.14 4.80
C CYS A 194 5.68 6.58 4.23
N LEU A 195 6.41 6.89 3.18
CA LEU A 195 6.54 8.25 2.66
C LEU A 195 5.60 8.57 1.51
N VAL A 196 4.82 7.61 1.00
CA VAL A 196 4.02 7.76 -0.23
C VAL A 196 3.11 8.99 -0.17
N TRP A 197 2.42 9.22 0.93
CA TRP A 197 1.59 10.41 1.10
C TRP A 197 2.40 11.70 1.21
N LYS A 198 3.57 11.67 1.81
CA LYS A 198 4.48 12.82 1.86
C LYS A 198 5.03 13.16 0.48
N TRP A 199 5.40 12.15 -0.31
CA TRP A 199 5.85 12.37 -1.68
C TRP A 199 4.73 12.93 -2.56
N GLU A 200 3.46 12.61 -2.31
CA GLU A 200 2.33 13.19 -3.03
C GLU A 200 2.28 14.72 -2.89
N GLN A 201 2.85 15.29 -1.81
CA GLN A 201 2.94 16.73 -1.58
C GLN A 201 4.11 17.40 -2.34
N LEU A 202 5.01 16.62 -2.96
CA LEU A 202 6.11 17.17 -3.73
C LEU A 202 5.61 17.79 -5.04
N SER A 203 6.30 18.84 -5.46
CA SER A 203 6.11 19.48 -6.78
C SER A 203 7.34 19.30 -7.65
N TYR A 204 7.17 19.35 -8.95
CA TYR A 204 8.31 19.45 -9.87
C TYR A 204 8.97 20.83 -9.73
N ASP A 205 10.31 20.87 -9.91
CA ASP A 205 11.08 22.13 -9.88
C ASP A 205 10.79 23.00 -11.10
N THR A 206 10.34 22.38 -12.19
CA THR A 206 10.03 23.05 -13.44
C THR A 206 8.53 23.01 -13.72
N PRO A 207 7.92 24.09 -14.20
CA PRO A 207 6.53 24.08 -14.60
C PRO A 207 6.31 23.15 -15.79
N LEU A 208 5.08 22.69 -15.97
CA LEU A 208 4.70 21.90 -17.13
C LEU A 208 4.95 22.69 -18.42
N ALA A 209 5.68 22.09 -19.36
CA ALA A 209 5.99 22.73 -20.63
C ALA A 209 4.70 23.03 -21.42
N SER A 210 4.65 24.19 -22.11
CA SER A 210 3.49 24.55 -22.94
C SER A 210 3.34 23.63 -24.17
N LYS A 211 4.45 23.08 -24.66
CA LYS A 211 4.52 22.13 -25.79
C LYS A 211 5.77 21.26 -25.70
N LEU A 212 5.70 20.07 -26.27
CA LEU A 212 6.87 19.20 -26.44
C LEU A 212 7.78 19.70 -27.55
N THR A 213 9.08 19.43 -27.45
CA THR A 213 10.00 19.49 -28.59
C THR A 213 9.67 18.36 -29.58
N ALA A 214 10.07 18.52 -30.83
CA ALA A 214 9.90 17.46 -31.84
C ALA A 214 10.66 16.17 -31.45
N ARG A 215 11.81 16.32 -30.78
CA ARG A 215 12.61 15.21 -30.27
C ARG A 215 11.88 14.48 -29.15
N GLN A 216 11.41 15.17 -28.12
CA GLN A 216 10.63 14.57 -27.03
C GLN A 216 9.41 13.81 -27.56
N ALA A 217 8.64 14.40 -28.50
CA ALA A 217 7.48 13.74 -29.09
C ALA A 217 7.84 12.46 -29.86
N LYS A 218 9.00 12.43 -30.54
CA LYS A 218 9.53 11.22 -31.20
C LYS A 218 9.98 10.19 -30.18
N ASP A 219 10.69 10.63 -29.14
CA ASP A 219 11.30 9.76 -28.14
C ASP A 219 10.24 9.08 -27.27
N LEU A 220 9.15 9.76 -26.93
CA LEU A 220 8.00 9.15 -26.26
C LEU A 220 7.42 7.97 -27.06
N LYS A 221 7.25 8.14 -28.37
CA LYS A 221 6.78 7.05 -29.25
C LYS A 221 7.77 5.90 -29.30
N THR A 222 9.06 6.20 -29.32
CA THR A 222 10.13 5.19 -29.32
C THR A 222 10.09 4.38 -28.01
N ILE A 223 9.94 5.05 -26.88
CA ILE A 223 9.84 4.42 -25.56
C ILE A 223 8.56 3.58 -25.47
N GLU A 224 7.42 4.11 -25.92
CA GLU A 224 6.15 3.39 -25.96
C GLU A 224 6.27 2.10 -26.77
N GLN A 225 6.89 2.16 -27.95
CA GLN A 225 7.10 0.98 -28.79
C GLN A 225 7.98 -0.07 -28.08
N ARG A 226 9.13 0.36 -27.53
CA ARG A 226 10.06 -0.54 -26.81
C ARG A 226 9.39 -1.20 -25.60
N LEU A 227 8.60 -0.45 -24.84
CA LEU A 227 7.85 -1.01 -23.71
C LEU A 227 6.78 -1.99 -24.16
N THR A 228 6.06 -1.65 -25.23
CA THR A 228 5.03 -2.52 -25.79
C THR A 228 5.63 -3.83 -26.32
N ASP A 229 6.72 -3.77 -27.10
CA ASP A 229 7.42 -4.94 -27.60
C ASP A 229 7.97 -5.84 -26.49
N PHE A 230 8.45 -5.22 -25.40
CA PHE A 230 8.94 -5.96 -24.23
C PHE A 230 7.83 -6.68 -23.46
N LEU A 231 6.67 -6.06 -23.35
CA LEU A 231 5.52 -6.61 -22.60
C LEU A 231 4.58 -7.43 -23.50
N GLU A 232 4.83 -7.50 -24.81
CA GLU A 232 3.99 -8.25 -25.75
C GLU A 232 3.85 -9.71 -25.34
N VAL A 233 2.61 -10.20 -25.35
CA VAL A 233 2.27 -11.59 -25.09
C VAL A 233 1.55 -12.16 -26.31
N LYS A 234 2.18 -13.07 -27.02
CA LYS A 234 1.63 -13.68 -28.27
C LYS A 234 0.46 -14.62 -28.02
N LYS A 235 0.38 -15.22 -26.83
CA LYS A 235 -0.66 -16.17 -26.44
C LYS A 235 -0.95 -16.03 -24.95
N ALA A 236 -2.22 -15.92 -24.61
CA ALA A 236 -2.65 -15.85 -23.20
C ALA A 236 -2.15 -17.08 -22.41
N PRO A 237 -1.45 -16.89 -21.29
CA PRO A 237 -0.96 -17.99 -20.45
C PRO A 237 -2.14 -18.70 -19.79
N LYS A 238 -2.60 -19.82 -20.37
CA LYS A 238 -3.81 -20.54 -19.94
C LYS A 238 -3.88 -20.73 -18.42
N LYS A 239 -2.78 -21.17 -17.79
CA LYS A 239 -2.73 -21.36 -16.33
C LYS A 239 -3.04 -20.10 -15.54
N GLN A 240 -2.62 -18.91 -16.02
CA GLN A 240 -2.88 -17.65 -15.35
C GLN A 240 -4.32 -17.19 -15.58
N VAL A 241 -4.86 -17.40 -16.76
CA VAL A 241 -6.27 -17.13 -17.07
C VAL A 241 -7.18 -18.01 -16.23
N ASP A 242 -6.94 -19.33 -16.20
CA ASP A 242 -7.71 -20.26 -15.38
C ASP A 242 -7.66 -19.87 -13.89
N ALA A 243 -6.48 -19.54 -13.35
CA ALA A 243 -6.32 -19.09 -11.97
C ALA A 243 -7.09 -17.80 -11.68
N ALA A 244 -7.17 -16.88 -12.65
CA ALA A 244 -7.95 -15.65 -12.49
C ALA A 244 -9.45 -15.95 -12.34
N TYR A 245 -10.01 -16.81 -13.18
CA TYR A 245 -11.41 -17.23 -13.11
C TYR A 245 -11.74 -17.95 -11.79
N GLU A 246 -10.87 -18.89 -11.35
CA GLU A 246 -11.05 -19.60 -10.08
C GLU A 246 -10.98 -18.65 -8.88
N THR A 247 -10.03 -17.71 -8.90
CA THR A 247 -9.90 -16.72 -7.83
C THR A 247 -11.10 -15.77 -7.83
N PHE A 248 -11.55 -15.31 -8.99
CA PHE A 248 -12.72 -14.44 -9.12
C PHE A 248 -14.01 -15.11 -8.60
N LYS A 249 -14.21 -16.39 -8.94
CA LYS A 249 -15.32 -17.17 -8.41
C LYS A 249 -15.29 -17.28 -6.88
N ARG A 250 -14.12 -17.55 -6.30
CA ARG A 250 -13.92 -17.60 -4.84
C ARG A 250 -14.13 -16.24 -4.18
N ALA A 251 -13.73 -15.17 -4.85
CA ALA A 251 -13.84 -13.80 -4.34
C ALA A 251 -15.29 -13.34 -4.19
N ASP A 252 -16.21 -13.90 -4.98
CA ASP A 252 -17.65 -13.63 -4.95
C ASP A 252 -18.01 -12.13 -5.02
N ILE A 253 -17.27 -11.40 -5.87
CA ILE A 253 -17.42 -9.96 -6.02
C ILE A 253 -18.76 -9.63 -6.67
N ARG A 254 -19.57 -8.80 -6.00
CA ARG A 254 -20.89 -8.37 -6.46
C ARG A 254 -21.12 -6.89 -6.14
N PRO A 255 -21.90 -6.17 -6.95
CA PRO A 255 -22.44 -4.88 -6.53
C PRO A 255 -23.20 -5.01 -5.20
N SER A 256 -23.02 -4.04 -4.32
CA SER A 256 -23.73 -3.99 -3.04
C SER A 256 -25.25 -3.84 -3.24
N ALA A 257 -26.03 -4.42 -2.34
CA ALA A 257 -27.49 -4.22 -2.29
C ALA A 257 -27.89 -2.76 -2.06
N ALA A 258 -26.98 -1.94 -1.54
CA ALA A 258 -27.19 -0.49 -1.39
C ALA A 258 -27.14 0.28 -2.73
N GLY A 259 -26.75 -0.37 -3.83
CA GLY A 259 -26.55 0.25 -5.13
C GLY A 259 -25.27 1.11 -5.25
N THR A 260 -24.43 1.09 -4.22
CA THR A 260 -23.12 1.76 -4.15
C THR A 260 -22.09 0.78 -3.60
N GLY A 261 -20.86 0.83 -4.15
CA GLY A 261 -19.77 -0.06 -3.71
C GLY A 261 -20.02 -1.53 -3.99
N PHE A 262 -19.26 -2.39 -3.34
CA PHE A 262 -19.20 -3.82 -3.60
C PHE A 262 -19.29 -4.66 -2.32
N THR A 263 -19.76 -5.89 -2.48
CA THR A 263 -19.61 -6.99 -1.52
C THR A 263 -18.77 -8.10 -2.13
N GLY A 264 -18.19 -8.93 -1.28
CA GLY A 264 -17.33 -10.03 -1.70
C GLY A 264 -16.36 -10.39 -0.58
N THR A 265 -15.44 -11.33 -0.84
CA THR A 265 -14.38 -11.66 0.13
C THR A 265 -13.48 -10.45 0.32
N PRO A 266 -13.38 -9.90 1.53
CA PRO A 266 -12.60 -8.69 1.80
C PRO A 266 -11.11 -8.82 1.44
N ILE A 267 -10.51 -7.72 1.01
CA ILE A 267 -9.07 -7.63 0.78
C ILE A 267 -8.44 -7.03 2.03
N VAL A 268 -7.53 -7.76 2.64
CA VAL A 268 -6.71 -7.25 3.74
C VAL A 268 -5.27 -7.18 3.28
N ALA A 269 -4.64 -6.04 3.50
CA ALA A 269 -3.23 -5.89 3.19
C ALA A 269 -2.39 -6.84 4.07
N PRO A 270 -1.33 -7.42 3.52
CA PRO A 270 -0.45 -8.29 4.28
C PRO A 270 0.30 -7.46 5.31
N ASP A 271 -0.15 -7.51 6.53
CA ASP A 271 0.54 -7.03 7.70
C ASP A 271 0.97 -8.24 8.52
N GLU A 272 2.08 -8.14 9.21
CA GLU A 272 2.61 -9.26 9.99
C GLU A 272 1.67 -9.71 11.11
N GLN A 273 0.83 -8.80 11.60
CA GLN A 273 -0.15 -9.07 12.64
C GLN A 273 -1.41 -9.77 12.09
N ASN A 274 -1.71 -9.63 10.79
CA ASN A 274 -2.94 -10.07 10.14
C ASN A 274 -2.76 -11.27 9.17
N LYS A 275 -1.62 -11.91 9.13
CA LYS A 275 -1.31 -13.03 8.22
C LYS A 275 -2.20 -14.26 8.35
N LYS A 276 -3.07 -14.32 9.35
CA LYS A 276 -3.88 -15.51 9.67
C LYS A 276 -5.36 -15.40 9.30
N ILE A 277 -5.78 -14.32 8.68
CA ILE A 277 -7.18 -14.08 8.36
C ILE A 277 -7.42 -14.62 6.95
N GLY A 278 -8.40 -15.49 6.79
CA GLY A 278 -8.70 -16.22 5.54
C GLY A 278 -9.32 -15.36 4.42
N GLU A 279 -8.90 -14.11 4.32
CA GLU A 279 -9.35 -13.13 3.34
C GLU A 279 -8.48 -13.14 2.09
N MET A 280 -8.89 -12.38 1.08
CA MET A 280 -8.09 -12.21 -0.13
C MET A 280 -6.84 -11.37 0.15
N SER A 281 -5.74 -11.80 -0.46
CA SER A 281 -4.46 -11.09 -0.45
C SER A 281 -4.31 -10.20 -1.69
N TRP A 282 -3.29 -9.35 -1.68
CA TRP A 282 -2.84 -8.62 -2.86
C TRP A 282 -2.46 -9.54 -4.03
N ASN A 283 -1.93 -10.73 -3.74
CA ASN A 283 -1.62 -11.72 -4.77
C ASN A 283 -2.88 -12.26 -5.47
N ASP A 284 -4.01 -12.33 -4.77
CA ASP A 284 -5.28 -12.71 -5.39
C ASP A 284 -5.76 -11.63 -6.36
N ILE A 285 -5.63 -10.35 -5.99
CA ILE A 285 -5.94 -9.22 -6.88
C ILE A 285 -5.01 -9.20 -8.09
N GLU A 286 -3.71 -9.35 -7.88
CA GLU A 286 -2.72 -9.44 -8.96
C GLU A 286 -3.05 -10.62 -9.89
N THR A 287 -3.41 -11.78 -9.35
CA THR A 287 -3.79 -12.97 -10.12
C THR A 287 -4.99 -12.71 -11.02
N MET A 288 -6.06 -12.12 -10.47
CA MET A 288 -7.27 -11.81 -11.23
C MET A 288 -7.02 -10.77 -12.32
N LEU A 289 -6.43 -9.62 -11.96
CA LEU A 289 -6.15 -8.55 -12.92
C LEU A 289 -5.20 -9.02 -14.03
N SER A 290 -4.13 -9.77 -13.67
CA SER A 290 -3.17 -10.24 -14.67
C SER A 290 -3.77 -11.26 -15.62
N GLY A 291 -4.49 -12.25 -15.11
CA GLY A 291 -5.08 -13.29 -15.96
C GLY A 291 -6.13 -12.74 -16.91
N PHE A 292 -7.02 -11.88 -16.41
CA PHE A 292 -8.02 -11.22 -17.26
C PHE A 292 -7.38 -10.27 -18.28
N ALA A 293 -6.35 -9.51 -17.92
CA ALA A 293 -5.64 -8.66 -18.87
C ALA A 293 -5.01 -9.45 -20.00
N TYR A 294 -4.37 -10.59 -19.74
CA TYR A 294 -3.83 -11.46 -20.78
C TYR A 294 -4.91 -12.00 -21.71
N ASP A 295 -6.05 -12.40 -21.15
CA ASP A 295 -7.16 -12.94 -21.94
C ASP A 295 -7.81 -11.86 -22.82
N VAL A 296 -7.95 -10.64 -22.31
CA VAL A 296 -8.42 -9.51 -23.12
C VAL A 296 -7.40 -9.16 -24.20
N TYR A 297 -6.13 -9.05 -23.85
CA TYR A 297 -5.09 -8.61 -24.79
C TYR A 297 -4.93 -9.59 -25.96
N CYS A 298 -4.86 -10.90 -25.67
CA CYS A 298 -4.62 -11.93 -26.69
C CYS A 298 -5.89 -12.39 -27.41
N ASN A 299 -7.01 -12.52 -26.67
CA ASN A 299 -8.22 -13.18 -27.15
C ASN A 299 -9.40 -12.23 -27.37
N ARG A 300 -9.27 -10.96 -27.00
CA ARG A 300 -10.35 -9.95 -27.04
C ARG A 300 -11.61 -10.39 -26.28
N ASN A 301 -11.43 -11.10 -25.15
CA ASN A 301 -12.52 -11.68 -24.39
C ASN A 301 -13.28 -10.60 -23.60
N GLU A 302 -14.52 -10.31 -23.98
CA GLU A 302 -15.35 -9.28 -23.35
C GLU A 302 -15.76 -9.65 -21.91
N THR A 303 -15.91 -10.94 -21.61
CA THR A 303 -16.18 -11.39 -20.23
C THR A 303 -14.99 -11.10 -19.32
N SER A 304 -13.78 -11.41 -19.77
CA SER A 304 -12.55 -11.08 -19.05
C SER A 304 -12.37 -9.57 -18.91
N LYS A 305 -12.74 -8.77 -19.91
CA LYS A 305 -12.71 -7.31 -19.83
C LYS A 305 -13.65 -6.80 -18.74
N LYS A 306 -14.88 -7.26 -18.71
CA LYS A 306 -15.85 -6.91 -17.66
C LYS A 306 -15.33 -7.31 -16.28
N ASN A 307 -14.80 -8.52 -16.14
CA ASN A 307 -14.25 -9.01 -14.87
C ASN A 307 -13.03 -8.20 -14.43
N TYR A 308 -12.14 -7.80 -15.35
CA TYR A 308 -10.98 -6.95 -15.05
C TYR A 308 -11.41 -5.65 -14.36
N PHE A 309 -12.37 -4.94 -14.96
CA PHE A 309 -12.85 -3.68 -14.39
C PHE A 309 -13.65 -3.90 -13.10
N THR A 310 -14.45 -4.96 -13.00
CA THR A 310 -15.13 -5.32 -11.74
C THR A 310 -14.12 -5.55 -10.61
N VAL A 311 -13.03 -6.26 -10.88
CA VAL A 311 -11.96 -6.49 -9.88
C VAL A 311 -11.24 -5.20 -9.54
N PHE A 312 -10.98 -4.33 -10.51
CA PHE A 312 -10.29 -3.08 -10.24
C PHE A 312 -11.16 -2.12 -9.41
N ASP A 313 -12.44 -1.98 -9.76
CA ASP A 313 -13.40 -1.20 -8.97
C ASP A 313 -13.52 -1.76 -7.54
N TYR A 314 -13.62 -3.08 -7.41
CA TYR A 314 -13.63 -3.73 -6.11
C TYR A 314 -12.35 -3.48 -5.31
N ALA A 315 -11.19 -3.56 -5.95
CA ALA A 315 -9.91 -3.28 -5.28
C ALA A 315 -9.85 -1.83 -4.75
N ILE A 316 -10.34 -0.86 -5.53
CA ILE A 316 -10.45 0.55 -5.11
C ILE A 316 -11.42 0.68 -3.94
N ASP A 317 -12.60 0.05 -4.00
CA ASP A 317 -13.58 0.03 -2.92
C ASP A 317 -13.00 -0.55 -1.63
N GLN A 318 -12.17 -1.59 -1.75
CA GLN A 318 -11.49 -2.25 -0.64
C GLN A 318 -10.27 -1.49 -0.11
N GLY A 319 -9.88 -0.38 -0.72
CA GLY A 319 -8.79 0.49 -0.26
C GLY A 319 -7.54 0.53 -1.15
N PHE A 320 -7.45 -0.27 -2.22
CA PHE A 320 -6.40 -0.07 -3.22
C PHE A 320 -6.74 1.14 -4.08
N ALA A 321 -6.59 2.32 -3.50
CA ALA A 321 -7.07 3.58 -4.06
C ALA A 321 -6.08 4.72 -3.81
N PHE A 322 -6.22 5.79 -4.56
CA PHE A 322 -5.47 7.01 -4.32
C PHE A 322 -5.61 7.50 -2.87
N GLY A 323 -4.50 7.86 -2.25
CA GLY A 323 -4.46 8.42 -0.90
C GLY A 323 -4.71 7.43 0.23
N SER A 324 -4.95 6.16 -0.07
CA SER A 324 -5.20 5.13 0.94
C SER A 324 -3.91 4.46 1.39
N GLY A 325 -3.71 4.35 2.71
CA GLY A 325 -2.65 3.53 3.30
C GLY A 325 -2.97 2.04 3.29
N MET A 326 -4.24 1.68 3.22
CA MET A 326 -4.75 0.30 3.26
C MET A 326 -4.16 -0.54 4.40
N GLY A 327 -3.65 0.07 5.49
CA GLY A 327 -2.96 -0.62 6.57
C GLY A 327 -1.68 -1.36 6.15
N THR A 328 -1.12 -1.04 4.97
CA THR A 328 0.10 -1.69 4.47
C THR A 328 1.33 -1.22 5.21
N ASN A 329 2.27 -2.13 5.37
CA ASN A 329 3.63 -1.82 5.78
C ASN A 329 4.57 -1.77 4.55
N HIS A 330 5.86 -1.74 4.77
CA HIS A 330 6.85 -1.80 3.70
C HIS A 330 6.76 -3.12 2.88
N HIS A 331 7.43 -3.17 1.72
CA HIS A 331 7.50 -4.31 0.80
C HIS A 331 6.25 -4.57 -0.08
N TYR A 332 5.27 -3.67 -0.08
CA TYR A 332 4.09 -3.86 -0.95
C TYR A 332 4.43 -3.95 -2.45
N GLY A 333 5.53 -3.34 -2.88
CA GLY A 333 5.98 -3.38 -4.27
C GLY A 333 6.18 -4.79 -4.83
N TYR A 334 6.55 -5.76 -3.99
CA TYR A 334 6.64 -7.16 -4.39
C TYR A 334 5.30 -7.77 -4.82
N GLN A 335 4.20 -7.22 -4.33
CA GLN A 335 2.86 -7.76 -4.47
C GLN A 335 2.05 -7.09 -5.58
N ILE A 336 2.43 -5.88 -6.00
CA ILE A 336 1.65 -5.10 -6.98
C ILE A 336 2.28 -5.00 -8.36
N ARG A 337 3.55 -5.40 -8.53
CA ARG A 337 4.33 -5.12 -9.76
C ARG A 337 3.70 -5.65 -11.05
N LYS A 338 3.03 -6.81 -11.02
CA LYS A 338 2.38 -7.35 -12.22
C LYS A 338 1.08 -6.62 -12.57
N ILE A 339 0.44 -5.96 -11.61
CA ILE A 339 -0.70 -5.08 -11.87
C ILE A 339 -0.30 -4.03 -12.91
N TYR A 340 0.91 -3.45 -12.79
CA TYR A 340 1.39 -2.42 -13.72
C TYR A 340 1.68 -2.95 -15.11
N THR A 341 2.40 -4.05 -15.23
CA THR A 341 2.72 -4.63 -16.54
C THR A 341 1.46 -5.03 -17.30
N THR A 342 0.46 -5.54 -16.59
CA THR A 342 -0.82 -5.90 -17.21
C THR A 342 -1.76 -4.71 -17.41
N ALA A 343 -1.67 -3.65 -16.58
CA ALA A 343 -2.36 -2.40 -16.85
C ALA A 343 -1.89 -1.75 -18.16
N TRP A 344 -0.59 -1.88 -18.51
CA TRP A 344 -0.09 -1.44 -19.80
C TRP A 344 -0.77 -2.17 -20.96
N LEU A 345 -0.97 -3.48 -20.86
CA LEU A 345 -1.69 -4.27 -21.87
C LEU A 345 -3.16 -3.85 -21.99
N MET A 346 -3.75 -3.36 -20.89
CA MET A 346 -5.14 -2.89 -20.81
C MET A 346 -5.29 -1.38 -21.04
N ARG A 347 -4.21 -0.63 -21.32
CA ARG A 347 -4.23 0.84 -21.31
C ARG A 347 -5.30 1.46 -22.20
N ASP A 348 -5.51 0.92 -23.40
CA ASP A 348 -6.50 1.43 -24.35
C ASP A 348 -7.94 1.27 -23.84
N GLU A 349 -8.21 0.18 -23.11
CA GLU A 349 -9.50 -0.07 -22.48
C GLU A 349 -9.66 0.78 -21.20
N ILE A 350 -8.59 0.95 -20.42
CA ILE A 350 -8.56 1.85 -19.26
C ILE A 350 -8.87 3.29 -19.68
N TYR A 351 -8.25 3.80 -20.75
CA TYR A 351 -8.47 5.18 -21.22
C TYR A 351 -9.91 5.46 -21.67
N LYS A 352 -10.61 4.44 -22.13
CA LYS A 352 -12.02 4.53 -22.56
C LYS A 352 -13.01 4.35 -21.41
N HIS A 353 -12.54 3.83 -20.24
CA HIS A 353 -13.42 3.49 -19.14
C HIS A 353 -13.92 4.74 -18.39
N PRO A 354 -15.20 4.78 -17.93
CA PRO A 354 -15.70 5.92 -17.15
C PRO A 354 -14.91 6.20 -15.86
N HIS A 355 -14.33 5.19 -15.23
CA HIS A 355 -13.54 5.30 -14.00
C HIS A 355 -12.02 5.45 -14.25
N ARG A 356 -11.61 5.81 -15.48
CA ARG A 356 -10.18 5.89 -15.86
C ARG A 356 -9.34 6.73 -14.90
N ASP A 357 -9.87 7.87 -14.43
CA ASP A 357 -9.13 8.79 -13.58
C ASP A 357 -8.86 8.18 -12.19
N ALA A 358 -9.81 7.40 -11.66
CA ALA A 358 -9.63 6.63 -10.43
C ALA A 358 -8.56 5.54 -10.60
N TYR A 359 -8.58 4.82 -11.74
CA TYR A 359 -7.56 3.79 -12.02
C TYR A 359 -6.17 4.40 -12.17
N LEU A 360 -6.02 5.44 -13.00
CA LEU A 360 -4.75 6.08 -13.26
C LEU A 360 -4.17 6.76 -12.02
N SER A 361 -5.00 7.44 -11.22
CA SER A 361 -4.55 8.06 -9.97
C SER A 361 -4.13 7.02 -8.93
N THR A 362 -4.86 5.90 -8.84
CA THR A 362 -4.51 4.77 -7.98
C THR A 362 -3.15 4.17 -8.37
N LEU A 363 -2.94 3.87 -9.66
CA LEU A 363 -1.68 3.34 -10.15
C LEU A 363 -0.53 4.31 -9.88
N ARG A 364 -0.69 5.60 -10.18
CA ARG A 364 0.34 6.62 -9.89
C ARG A 364 0.66 6.70 -8.40
N PHE A 365 -0.34 6.70 -7.52
CA PHE A 365 -0.14 6.76 -6.08
C PHE A 365 0.64 5.55 -5.57
N TRP A 366 0.18 4.35 -5.89
CA TRP A 366 0.77 3.10 -5.39
C TRP A 366 2.12 2.74 -6.02
N SER A 367 2.47 3.29 -7.20
CA SER A 367 3.83 3.20 -7.73
C SER A 367 4.84 4.07 -6.99
N ALA A 368 4.35 4.98 -6.16
CA ALA A 368 5.16 6.04 -5.55
C ALA A 368 5.92 6.90 -6.60
N LEU A 369 5.32 7.12 -7.79
CA LEU A 369 5.89 7.94 -8.85
C LEU A 369 6.16 9.36 -8.38
N GLN A 370 5.35 9.89 -7.48
CA GLN A 370 5.47 11.24 -6.92
C GLN A 370 6.79 11.51 -6.19
N GLU A 371 7.50 10.48 -5.70
CA GLU A 371 8.86 10.62 -5.16
C GLU A 371 9.82 11.19 -6.23
N THR A 372 9.59 10.87 -7.50
CA THR A 372 10.46 11.27 -8.61
C THR A 372 10.27 12.71 -9.08
N ARG A 373 9.33 13.45 -8.48
CA ARG A 373 9.20 14.91 -8.73
C ARG A 373 10.42 15.70 -8.29
N GLN A 374 11.22 15.15 -7.36
CA GLN A 374 12.48 15.69 -6.88
C GLN A 374 13.62 14.68 -7.08
N PRO A 375 14.89 15.10 -7.17
CA PRO A 375 16.02 14.19 -7.18
C PRO A 375 16.04 13.29 -5.94
N CYS A 376 16.59 12.09 -6.07
CA CYS A 376 16.75 11.18 -4.94
C CYS A 376 17.74 11.77 -3.92
N PRO A 377 17.37 11.91 -2.63
CA PRO A 377 18.30 12.36 -1.59
C PRO A 377 19.46 11.39 -1.40
N LEU A 378 20.63 11.92 -1.04
CA LEU A 378 21.85 11.12 -0.83
C LEU A 378 21.71 10.09 0.31
N GLU A 379 20.95 10.44 1.35
CA GLU A 379 20.71 9.60 2.52
C GLU A 379 19.53 8.63 2.34
N ARG A 380 18.94 8.56 1.15
CA ARG A 380 17.83 7.66 0.87
C ARG A 380 18.30 6.20 0.98
N ASP A 381 17.76 5.48 1.96
CA ASP A 381 18.06 4.07 2.21
C ASP A 381 17.08 3.12 1.49
N GLU A 382 17.28 1.82 1.62
CA GLU A 382 16.42 0.75 1.04
C GLU A 382 16.27 0.87 -0.49
N MET A 383 17.32 1.34 -1.17
CA MET A 383 17.28 1.60 -2.61
C MET A 383 17.13 0.33 -3.44
N LEU A 384 17.71 -0.80 -2.98
CA LEU A 384 17.65 -2.05 -3.73
C LEU A 384 16.21 -2.55 -3.87
N ASP A 385 15.42 -2.49 -2.80
CA ASP A 385 14.00 -2.84 -2.85
C ASP A 385 13.21 -1.88 -3.74
N THR A 386 13.49 -0.59 -3.64
CA THR A 386 12.81 0.44 -4.46
C THR A 386 13.07 0.23 -5.95
N TRP A 387 14.34 0.05 -6.35
CA TRP A 387 14.68 -0.22 -7.75
C TRP A 387 14.06 -1.53 -8.24
N HIS A 388 14.17 -2.61 -7.44
CA HIS A 388 13.70 -3.93 -7.84
C HIS A 388 12.18 -4.00 -7.99
N THR A 389 11.42 -3.34 -7.11
CA THR A 389 9.97 -3.58 -7.02
C THR A 389 9.12 -2.44 -7.60
N LEU A 390 9.60 -1.20 -7.53
CA LEU A 390 8.81 -0.04 -7.93
C LEU A 390 9.28 0.65 -9.21
N LEU A 391 10.52 0.46 -9.66
CA LEU A 391 11.01 1.22 -10.82
C LEU A 391 10.17 0.97 -12.07
N MET A 392 9.82 -0.28 -12.37
CA MET A 392 8.94 -0.60 -13.50
C MET A 392 7.52 -0.07 -13.30
N ALA A 393 6.99 -0.12 -12.08
CA ALA A 393 5.69 0.44 -11.77
C ALA A 393 5.66 1.96 -11.97
N ARG A 394 6.70 2.67 -11.54
CA ARG A 394 6.90 4.11 -11.79
C ARG A 394 6.99 4.43 -13.27
N PHE A 395 7.79 3.65 -14.00
CA PHE A 395 7.97 3.84 -15.43
C PHE A 395 6.65 3.68 -16.19
N ILE A 396 5.91 2.60 -15.94
CA ILE A 396 4.61 2.37 -16.57
C ILE A 396 3.62 3.48 -16.18
N SER A 397 3.59 3.87 -14.89
CA SER A 397 2.72 4.96 -14.44
C SER A 397 3.04 6.31 -15.11
N ALA A 398 4.32 6.59 -15.36
CA ALA A 398 4.75 7.78 -16.12
C ALA A 398 4.30 7.67 -17.58
N MET A 399 4.42 6.50 -18.19
CA MET A 399 3.99 6.26 -19.57
C MET A 399 2.47 6.25 -19.75
N MET A 400 1.68 6.10 -18.69
CA MET A 400 0.21 6.10 -18.72
C MET A 400 -0.42 7.48 -18.47
N PHE A 401 0.32 8.59 -18.47
CA PHE A 401 -0.29 9.91 -18.56
C PHE A 401 -0.95 10.10 -19.92
N THR A 402 -2.15 10.67 -19.94
CA THR A 402 -2.89 10.92 -21.19
C THR A 402 -2.45 12.20 -21.91
N ASP A 403 -1.89 13.17 -21.17
CA ASP A 403 -1.25 14.37 -21.74
C ASP A 403 0.24 14.06 -21.97
N ALA A 404 0.68 14.14 -23.22
CA ALA A 404 2.06 13.86 -23.59
C ALA A 404 3.09 14.80 -22.91
N ARG A 405 2.67 16.01 -22.49
CA ARG A 405 3.54 16.93 -21.74
C ARG A 405 3.73 16.46 -20.30
N GLU A 406 2.66 16.00 -19.65
CA GLU A 406 2.74 15.39 -18.31
C GLU A 406 3.55 14.09 -18.35
N GLN A 407 3.37 13.29 -19.42
CA GLN A 407 4.16 12.09 -19.67
C GLN A 407 5.66 12.39 -19.77
N ALA A 408 6.03 13.42 -20.57
CA ALA A 408 7.42 13.87 -20.70
C ALA A 408 7.98 14.36 -19.35
N GLN A 409 7.25 15.21 -18.64
CA GLN A 409 7.66 15.73 -17.34
C GLN A 409 7.86 14.61 -16.31
N ALA A 410 6.97 13.62 -16.30
CA ALA A 410 7.06 12.46 -15.42
C ALA A 410 8.29 11.58 -15.76
N LEU A 411 8.58 11.38 -17.04
CA LEU A 411 9.78 10.64 -17.48
C LEU A 411 11.07 11.39 -17.20
N GLU A 412 11.11 12.71 -17.41
CA GLU A 412 12.26 13.55 -17.05
C GLU A 412 12.52 13.48 -15.54
N GLY A 413 11.47 13.61 -14.72
CA GLY A 413 11.54 13.46 -13.27
C GLY A 413 12.05 12.08 -12.86
N LEU A 414 11.50 11.03 -13.45
CA LEU A 414 11.91 9.65 -13.16
C LEU A 414 13.36 9.39 -13.58
N SER A 415 13.79 9.82 -14.77
CA SER A 415 15.16 9.66 -15.24
C SER A 415 16.16 10.40 -14.35
N ARG A 416 15.83 11.64 -13.96
CA ARG A 416 16.62 12.42 -12.99
C ARG A 416 16.69 11.74 -11.64
N TRP A 417 15.55 11.21 -11.14
CA TRP A 417 15.49 10.50 -9.88
C TRP A 417 16.32 9.21 -9.92
N VAL A 418 16.21 8.40 -10.98
CA VAL A 418 17.02 7.19 -11.16
C VAL A 418 18.49 7.55 -11.23
N SER A 419 18.86 8.54 -12.05
CA SER A 419 20.26 8.98 -12.18
C SER A 419 20.84 9.41 -10.84
N SER A 420 20.11 10.26 -10.08
CA SER A 420 20.57 10.69 -8.75
C SER A 420 20.57 9.57 -7.71
N SER A 421 19.69 8.58 -7.83
CA SER A 421 19.64 7.44 -6.93
C SER A 421 20.79 6.45 -7.10
N LEU A 422 21.44 6.46 -8.25
CA LEU A 422 22.57 5.61 -8.59
C LEU A 422 23.94 6.19 -8.17
N HIS A 423 23.96 7.25 -7.37
CA HIS A 423 25.18 7.77 -6.77
C HIS A 423 25.84 6.76 -5.83
N TYR A 424 27.11 6.94 -5.52
CA TYR A 424 27.78 6.14 -4.50
C TYR A 424 27.27 6.48 -3.11
N SER A 425 26.55 5.54 -2.49
CA SER A 425 25.94 5.73 -1.18
C SER A 425 26.98 5.71 -0.05
N PRO A 426 26.87 6.61 0.95
CA PRO A 426 27.83 6.70 2.05
C PRO A 426 27.62 5.58 3.09
N GLY A 427 28.68 5.26 3.82
CA GLY A 427 28.66 4.38 4.99
C GLY A 427 27.93 3.05 4.74
N THR A 428 26.97 2.72 5.58
CA THR A 428 26.16 1.50 5.51
C THR A 428 24.80 1.68 4.83
N ILE A 429 24.48 2.89 4.35
CA ILE A 429 23.24 3.17 3.60
C ILE A 429 23.17 2.26 2.37
N GLY A 430 22.01 1.71 2.08
CA GLY A 430 21.75 0.83 0.93
C GLY A 430 21.96 1.55 -0.40
N GLY A 431 22.56 0.87 -1.37
CA GLY A 431 22.87 1.42 -2.69
C GLY A 431 24.22 0.93 -3.21
N ILE A 432 24.73 1.58 -4.26
CA ILE A 432 26.02 1.24 -4.89
C ILE A 432 27.16 1.90 -4.10
N LYS A 433 28.26 1.16 -3.86
CA LYS A 433 29.48 1.66 -3.22
C LYS A 433 30.54 2.00 -4.27
N ILE A 434 31.56 2.76 -3.86
CA ILE A 434 32.63 3.23 -4.75
C ILE A 434 33.39 2.09 -5.43
N ASP A 435 33.44 0.92 -4.81
CA ASP A 435 34.04 -0.32 -5.35
C ASP A 435 33.08 -1.14 -6.22
N GLY A 436 31.86 -0.63 -6.47
CA GLY A 436 30.80 -1.30 -7.21
C GLY A 436 30.00 -2.32 -6.40
N THR A 437 30.36 -2.60 -5.14
CA THR A 437 29.52 -3.46 -4.30
C THR A 437 28.19 -2.79 -3.98
N THR A 438 27.18 -3.58 -3.65
CA THR A 438 25.86 -3.06 -3.30
C THR A 438 25.50 -3.44 -1.88
N PHE A 439 25.01 -2.44 -1.13
CA PHE A 439 24.60 -2.60 0.26
C PHE A 439 23.10 -2.56 0.39
N HIS A 440 22.58 -3.41 1.29
CA HIS A 440 21.19 -3.45 1.72
C HIS A 440 21.14 -3.92 3.17
N HIS A 441 20.20 -3.42 3.97
CA HIS A 441 20.13 -3.74 5.41
C HIS A 441 21.43 -3.52 6.17
N GLY A 442 22.18 -2.46 5.82
CA GLY A 442 23.40 -2.08 6.50
C GLY A 442 24.65 -2.89 6.13
N GLY A 443 24.60 -3.77 5.11
CA GLY A 443 25.73 -4.60 4.72
C GLY A 443 25.77 -4.95 3.23
N PHE A 444 26.84 -5.62 2.81
CA PHE A 444 26.98 -6.15 1.46
C PHE A 444 25.92 -7.21 1.18
N TYR A 445 25.14 -7.03 0.09
CA TYR A 445 23.98 -7.87 -0.19
C TYR A 445 23.83 -8.23 -1.67
N PRO A 446 24.71 -9.08 -2.22
CA PRO A 446 24.77 -9.38 -3.65
C PRO A 446 23.51 -10.06 -4.19
N ALA A 447 22.78 -10.82 -3.37
CA ALA A 447 21.56 -11.53 -3.81
C ALA A 447 20.49 -10.60 -4.36
N TYR A 448 20.29 -9.43 -3.76
CA TYR A 448 19.32 -8.44 -4.24
C TYR A 448 19.80 -7.71 -5.49
N THR A 449 21.11 -7.57 -5.66
CA THR A 449 21.73 -6.84 -6.77
C THR A 449 21.32 -7.41 -8.12
N THR A 450 21.19 -8.72 -8.25
CA THR A 450 20.84 -9.37 -9.52
C THR A 450 19.47 -8.92 -10.03
N GLY A 451 18.47 -8.89 -9.16
CA GLY A 451 17.13 -8.40 -9.49
C GLY A 451 17.12 -6.91 -9.83
N VAL A 452 17.90 -6.12 -9.09
CA VAL A 452 18.06 -4.67 -9.32
C VAL A 452 18.69 -4.39 -10.68
N LEU A 453 19.81 -5.05 -11.00
CA LEU A 453 20.51 -4.87 -12.28
C LEU A 453 19.60 -5.19 -13.47
N ALA A 454 18.74 -6.23 -13.34
CA ALA A 454 17.77 -6.56 -14.37
C ALA A 454 16.77 -5.43 -14.63
N VAL A 455 16.18 -4.85 -13.58
CA VAL A 455 15.17 -3.80 -13.74
C VAL A 455 15.79 -2.48 -14.21
N ILE A 456 16.96 -2.10 -13.70
CA ILE A 456 17.68 -0.90 -14.17
C ILE A 456 18.13 -1.09 -15.62
N GLY A 457 18.59 -2.28 -16.00
CA GLY A 457 18.93 -2.62 -17.39
C GLY A 457 17.72 -2.48 -18.33
N GLN A 458 16.53 -2.88 -17.92
CA GLN A 458 15.30 -2.66 -18.68
C GLN A 458 15.01 -1.17 -18.85
N PHE A 459 15.11 -0.38 -17.78
CA PHE A 459 14.91 1.07 -17.85
C PHE A 459 15.88 1.72 -18.85
N ILE A 460 17.18 1.35 -18.80
CA ILE A 460 18.19 1.81 -19.76
C ILE A 460 17.79 1.41 -21.18
N ALA A 461 17.40 0.14 -21.41
CA ALA A 461 17.00 -0.33 -22.73
C ALA A 461 15.82 0.46 -23.32
N PHE A 462 14.87 0.86 -22.49
CA PHE A 462 13.74 1.68 -22.94
C PHE A 462 14.12 3.12 -23.23
N THR A 463 15.02 3.73 -22.46
CA THR A 463 15.30 5.17 -22.51
C THR A 463 16.57 5.53 -23.27
N ASN A 464 17.44 4.57 -23.58
CA ASN A 464 18.72 4.81 -24.26
C ASN A 464 18.55 5.53 -25.60
N ASN A 465 19.42 6.50 -25.89
CA ASN A 465 19.39 7.40 -27.06
C ASN A 465 18.09 8.22 -27.16
N THR A 466 17.47 8.56 -26.05
CA THR A 466 16.33 9.48 -25.95
C THR A 466 16.66 10.67 -25.04
N ASP A 467 15.83 11.70 -25.04
CA ASP A 467 15.93 12.82 -24.08
C ASP A 467 15.69 12.40 -22.61
N PHE A 468 15.27 11.15 -22.39
CA PHE A 468 14.93 10.57 -21.10
C PHE A 468 15.95 9.53 -20.62
N GLU A 469 17.12 9.45 -21.23
CA GLU A 469 18.17 8.51 -20.81
C GLU A 469 18.83 8.90 -19.49
N LEU A 470 19.47 7.95 -18.82
CA LEU A 470 20.26 8.20 -17.63
C LEU A 470 21.49 9.05 -17.94
N THR A 471 21.96 9.81 -16.95
CA THR A 471 23.24 10.52 -17.06
C THR A 471 24.40 9.55 -17.27
N GLU A 472 25.48 10.01 -17.91
CA GLU A 472 26.66 9.19 -18.14
C GLU A 472 27.27 8.70 -16.80
N GLU A 473 27.30 9.56 -15.79
CA GLU A 473 27.76 9.20 -14.45
C GLU A 473 26.96 8.02 -13.85
N ALA A 474 25.64 8.09 -13.90
CA ALA A 474 24.76 7.02 -13.42
C ALA A 474 24.99 5.69 -14.19
N ARG A 475 25.22 5.77 -15.49
CA ARG A 475 25.56 4.61 -16.32
C ARG A 475 26.90 4.00 -15.92
N GLN A 476 27.90 4.81 -15.59
CA GLN A 476 29.20 4.31 -15.10
C GLN A 476 29.07 3.66 -13.73
N HIS A 477 28.26 4.21 -12.81
CA HIS A 477 28.04 3.62 -11.50
C HIS A 477 27.34 2.26 -11.60
N ILE A 478 26.29 2.13 -12.41
CA ILE A 478 25.63 0.84 -12.59
C ILE A 478 26.52 -0.18 -13.32
N LYS A 479 27.37 0.29 -14.25
CA LYS A 479 28.38 -0.55 -14.89
C LYS A 479 29.39 -1.08 -13.86
N SER A 480 29.86 -0.26 -12.92
CA SER A 480 30.75 -0.70 -11.87
C SER A 480 30.10 -1.76 -10.97
N ALA A 481 28.83 -1.58 -10.61
CA ALA A 481 28.07 -2.57 -9.85
C ALA A 481 27.91 -3.89 -10.61
N PHE A 482 27.66 -3.82 -11.91
CA PHE A 482 27.59 -5.00 -12.77
C PHE A 482 28.92 -5.76 -12.84
N ILE A 483 30.06 -5.05 -12.99
CA ILE A 483 31.39 -5.63 -13.01
C ILE A 483 31.72 -6.28 -11.65
N ALA A 484 31.42 -5.58 -10.53
CA ALA A 484 31.60 -6.14 -9.20
C ALA A 484 30.81 -7.44 -9.02
N MET A 485 29.52 -7.46 -9.40
CA MET A 485 28.71 -8.66 -9.33
C MET A 485 29.27 -9.82 -10.18
N ARG A 486 29.80 -9.52 -11.36
CA ARG A 486 30.43 -10.54 -12.23
C ARG A 486 31.62 -11.20 -11.54
N ASN A 487 32.37 -10.50 -10.71
CA ASN A 487 33.50 -11.05 -9.96
C ASN A 487 33.08 -12.02 -8.84
N TYR A 488 31.82 -11.92 -8.37
CA TYR A 488 31.26 -12.84 -7.36
C TYR A 488 30.54 -14.05 -7.97
N CYS A 489 30.35 -14.08 -9.29
CA CYS A 489 29.61 -15.11 -10.01
C CYS A 489 30.53 -15.83 -10.97
N ASN A 490 30.42 -17.15 -11.08
CA ASN A 490 30.98 -17.90 -12.19
C ASN A 490 29.87 -18.16 -13.25
N LEU A 491 30.21 -18.88 -14.33
CA LEU A 491 29.26 -19.18 -15.40
C LEU A 491 28.07 -20.06 -14.95
N TYR A 492 28.17 -20.74 -13.84
CA TYR A 492 27.24 -21.76 -13.37
C TYR A 492 26.62 -21.46 -12.03
N GLU A 493 27.28 -20.66 -11.19
CA GLU A 493 26.87 -20.40 -9.82
C GLU A 493 27.00 -18.92 -9.46
N TRP A 494 26.02 -18.43 -8.73
CA TRP A 494 26.14 -17.20 -7.93
C TRP A 494 26.94 -17.53 -6.66
N GLY A 495 27.93 -16.77 -6.29
CA GLY A 495 28.75 -17.05 -5.10
C GLY A 495 27.94 -17.27 -3.82
N ILE A 496 28.56 -17.86 -2.80
CA ILE A 496 27.94 -18.26 -1.53
C ILE A 496 27.12 -17.14 -0.87
N GLY A 497 27.52 -15.89 -1.00
CA GLY A 497 26.77 -14.72 -0.49
C GLY A 497 25.42 -14.47 -1.15
N THR A 498 25.13 -15.16 -2.28
CA THR A 498 23.87 -15.01 -3.02
C THR A 498 22.86 -16.12 -2.69
N VAL A 499 23.28 -17.19 -2.00
CA VAL A 499 22.49 -18.42 -1.84
C VAL A 499 21.46 -18.37 -0.72
N SER A 500 21.58 -17.46 0.25
CA SER A 500 20.76 -17.54 1.47
C SER A 500 19.29 -17.17 1.29
N TYR A 501 18.88 -16.54 0.17
CA TYR A 501 17.51 -16.05 -0.03
C TYR A 501 16.89 -16.29 -1.40
N THR A 502 17.60 -16.89 -2.38
CA THR A 502 17.07 -17.03 -3.74
C THR A 502 17.16 -18.46 -4.23
N HIS A 503 16.01 -19.06 -4.56
CA HIS A 503 15.96 -20.28 -5.34
C HIS A 503 16.54 -20.01 -6.73
N LEU A 504 17.67 -20.63 -7.06
CA LEU A 504 18.45 -20.55 -8.28
C LEU A 504 17.62 -20.58 -9.59
N ARG A 505 16.49 -21.28 -9.62
CA ARG A 505 15.66 -21.43 -10.82
C ARG A 505 14.96 -20.18 -11.32
N ALA A 506 14.77 -19.17 -10.49
CA ALA A 506 14.09 -17.93 -10.90
C ALA A 506 15.03 -16.95 -11.61
N HIS A 507 16.33 -17.02 -11.34
CA HIS A 507 17.33 -16.08 -11.85
C HIS A 507 18.02 -16.52 -13.14
N GLU A 508 18.09 -17.81 -13.43
CA GLU A 508 18.70 -18.32 -14.68
C GLU A 508 18.05 -17.77 -15.96
N LYS A 509 16.73 -17.62 -15.96
CA LYS A 509 16.00 -17.04 -17.11
C LYS A 509 16.25 -15.53 -17.28
N TRP A 510 16.45 -14.80 -16.19
CA TRP A 510 16.61 -13.35 -16.22
C TRP A 510 18.05 -12.93 -16.54
N GLY A 511 19.03 -13.64 -16.02
CA GLY A 511 20.45 -13.39 -16.32
C GLY A 511 20.77 -13.52 -17.81
N MET A 512 20.24 -14.53 -18.50
CA MET A 512 20.45 -14.71 -19.94
C MET A 512 19.75 -13.66 -20.81
N MET A 513 18.63 -13.07 -20.38
CA MET A 513 17.99 -11.97 -21.12
C MET A 513 18.80 -10.68 -21.05
N MET A 514 19.46 -10.37 -19.92
CA MET A 514 20.27 -9.16 -19.77
C MET A 514 21.48 -9.13 -20.73
N TRP A 515 22.12 -10.28 -20.97
CA TRP A 515 23.30 -10.35 -21.84
C TRP A 515 23.01 -9.99 -23.29
N LYS A 516 21.76 -10.13 -23.72
CA LYS A 516 21.36 -9.83 -25.11
C LYS A 516 21.06 -8.36 -25.39
N HIS A 517 20.85 -7.54 -24.36
CA HIS A 517 20.33 -6.17 -24.50
C HIS A 517 21.19 -5.06 -23.90
N LEU A 518 22.29 -5.40 -23.21
CA LEU A 518 23.26 -4.39 -22.79
C LEU A 518 24.27 -4.19 -23.92
N PRO A 519 24.37 -3.00 -24.53
CA PRO A 519 25.50 -2.66 -25.38
C PRO A 519 26.74 -2.59 -24.50
N ILE A 520 27.61 -3.59 -24.59
CA ILE A 520 28.94 -3.64 -23.95
C ILE A 520 29.93 -2.93 -24.87
#